data_b68704e9931a4d311884a2dc61375717
#
_entry.id   b68704e9931a4d311884a2dc61375717
#
_cell.length_a   1.000
_cell.length_b   1.000
_cell.length_c   1.000
_cell.angle_alpha   90.00
_cell.angle_beta   90.00
_cell.angle_gamma   90.00
#
_symmetry.space_group_name_H-M   'P 1'
#
loop_
_entity.id
_entity.type
_entity.pdbx_description
1 polymer ?
#
loop_
_entity_poly.entity_id
_entity_poly.type
_entity_poly.pdbx_seq_one_letter_code
_entity_poly.pdbx_strand_id
1 'polypeptide(L)'
;SFIGRSTNRYQNSTYKDNINNSVGMNMTHKFGKKFSLTGNMNYNLNRTGNISSMYQEQYLTAGNQYSASTNEGNSKSRSFNSNIMGSWEVDKRTRIHFNGGFSFSPNRNESNSQNASFDAPPNVNHESLFDDFESISQDIKVNRSENRSRSEGQSNRYNWMMGIMRRLNEK
;
A
#
# COMPACT_ATOMS: atom_id res chain seq x y z
N SER A 1 -3.20 -27.85 37.36
CA SER A 1 -2.02 -28.17 36.56
C SER A 1 -1.83 -27.08 35.52
N PHE A 2 -0.86 -26.18 35.72
CA PHE A 2 -0.45 -25.19 34.74
C PHE A 2 0.36 -25.93 33.66
N ILE A 3 -0.16 -26.10 32.48
CA ILE A 3 0.58 -26.60 31.34
C ILE A 3 1.42 -25.43 30.85
N GLY A 4 2.68 -25.41 31.21
CA GLY A 4 3.63 -24.40 30.77
C GLY A 4 3.83 -24.50 29.26
N ARG A 5 3.35 -23.50 28.54
CA ARG A 5 3.61 -23.32 27.10
C ARG A 5 4.78 -22.37 26.96
N SER A 6 5.92 -22.84 26.52
CA SER A 6 7.05 -21.95 26.17
C SER A 6 7.16 -21.85 24.66
N THR A 7 7.44 -20.66 24.19
CA THR A 7 7.57 -20.37 22.75
C THR A 7 8.79 -19.50 22.53
N ASN A 8 9.72 -19.96 21.70
CA ASN A 8 10.80 -19.13 21.16
C ASN A 8 10.41 -18.67 19.76
N ARG A 9 10.62 -17.40 19.48
CA ARG A 9 10.28 -16.81 18.19
C ARG A 9 11.41 -15.95 17.67
N TYR A 10 11.81 -16.21 16.43
CA TYR A 10 12.79 -15.42 15.69
C TYR A 10 12.05 -14.77 14.52
N GLN A 11 12.15 -13.47 14.41
CA GLN A 11 11.51 -12.72 13.35
C GLN A 11 12.49 -11.75 12.72
N ASN A 12 12.57 -11.76 11.39
CA ASN A 12 13.31 -10.79 10.60
C ASN A 12 12.38 -10.13 9.57
N SER A 13 12.60 -8.85 9.32
CA SER A 13 11.84 -8.10 8.31
C SER A 13 12.78 -7.15 7.58
N THR A 14 12.85 -7.28 6.28
CA THR A 14 13.72 -6.48 5.42
C THR A 14 12.91 -5.80 4.31
N TYR A 15 13.17 -4.51 4.10
CA TYR A 15 12.65 -3.81 2.94
C TYR A 15 13.52 -4.10 1.73
N LYS A 16 12.91 -4.64 0.68
CA LYS A 16 13.59 -5.00 -0.57
C LYS A 16 13.68 -3.80 -1.52
N ASP A 17 12.60 -3.05 -1.63
CA ASP A 17 12.49 -1.84 -2.45
C ASP A 17 11.60 -0.82 -1.75
N ASN A 18 11.98 0.44 -1.80
CA ASN A 18 11.11 1.54 -1.42
C ASN A 18 11.38 2.74 -2.33
N ILE A 19 10.53 2.91 -3.34
CA ILE A 19 10.62 4.01 -4.29
C ILE A 19 9.37 4.87 -4.12
N ASN A 20 9.58 6.13 -3.82
CA ASN A 20 8.53 7.12 -3.74
C ASN A 20 8.91 8.35 -4.57
N ASN A 21 8.26 8.52 -5.70
CA ASN A 21 8.47 9.64 -6.60
C ASN A 21 7.19 10.46 -6.70
N SER A 22 7.30 11.77 -6.55
CA SER A 22 6.18 12.68 -6.77
C SER A 22 6.57 13.87 -7.64
N VAL A 23 5.69 14.25 -8.54
CA VAL A 23 5.82 15.43 -9.39
C VAL A 23 4.52 16.21 -9.32
N GLY A 24 4.61 17.48 -8.99
CA GLY A 24 3.47 18.39 -8.92
C GLY A 24 3.67 19.62 -9.79
N MET A 25 2.60 20.11 -10.37
CA MET A 25 2.55 21.36 -11.13
C MET A 25 1.36 22.20 -10.69
N ASN A 26 1.60 23.47 -10.47
CA ASN A 26 0.57 24.46 -10.19
C ASN A 26 0.62 25.57 -11.25
N MET A 27 -0.54 25.95 -11.72
CA MET A 27 -0.67 27.02 -12.70
C MET A 27 -1.81 27.95 -12.28
N THR A 28 -1.57 29.24 -12.36
CA THR A 28 -2.61 30.27 -12.18
C THR A 28 -2.52 31.23 -13.35
N HIS A 29 -3.65 31.45 -14.00
CA HIS A 29 -3.75 32.42 -15.11
C HIS A 29 -4.95 33.33 -14.91
N LYS A 30 -4.75 34.62 -15.16
CA LYS A 30 -5.79 35.63 -15.13
C LYS A 30 -6.07 36.11 -16.54
N PHE A 31 -7.29 35.94 -17.00
CA PHE A 31 -7.77 36.45 -18.28
C PHE A 31 -8.43 37.81 -18.08
N GLY A 32 -7.65 38.84 -18.25
CA GLY A 32 -8.09 40.19 -17.94
C GLY A 32 -8.35 40.39 -16.44
N LYS A 33 -9.33 41.28 -16.12
CA LYS A 33 -9.69 41.63 -14.75
C LYS A 33 -10.81 40.76 -14.15
N LYS A 34 -11.51 39.98 -14.99
CA LYS A 34 -12.78 39.37 -14.61
C LYS A 34 -12.73 37.85 -14.46
N PHE A 35 -11.75 37.18 -15.07
CA PHE A 35 -11.68 35.72 -15.04
C PHE A 35 -10.31 35.26 -14.54
N SER A 36 -10.31 34.33 -13.59
CA SER A 36 -9.11 33.65 -13.11
C SER A 36 -9.30 32.15 -13.13
N LEU A 37 -8.27 31.45 -13.54
CA LEU A 37 -8.21 29.99 -13.55
C LEU A 37 -6.97 29.55 -12.79
N THR A 38 -7.15 28.62 -11.87
CA THR A 38 -6.07 27.97 -11.14
C THR A 38 -6.19 26.47 -11.34
N GLY A 39 -5.11 25.83 -11.73
CA GLY A 39 -5.03 24.39 -11.89
C GLY A 39 -3.85 23.84 -11.09
N ASN A 40 -4.04 22.67 -10.52
CA ASN A 40 -2.96 21.88 -9.96
C ASN A 40 -3.04 20.45 -10.48
N MET A 41 -1.88 19.84 -10.67
CA MET A 41 -1.72 18.45 -11.05
C MET A 41 -0.65 17.84 -10.15
N ASN A 42 -0.88 16.62 -9.72
CA ASN A 42 0.08 15.86 -8.92
C ASN A 42 0.10 14.41 -9.39
N TYR A 43 1.29 13.90 -9.65
CA TYR A 43 1.52 12.50 -9.98
C TYR A 43 2.44 11.90 -8.92
N ASN A 44 2.02 10.76 -8.35
CA ASN A 44 2.81 10.01 -7.39
C ASN A 44 2.99 8.57 -7.89
N LEU A 45 4.19 8.06 -7.74
CA LEU A 45 4.54 6.66 -7.93
C LEU A 45 5.11 6.16 -6.60
N ASN A 46 4.49 5.12 -6.06
CA ASN A 46 5.00 4.42 -4.89
C ASN A 46 5.19 2.93 -5.24
N ARG A 47 6.36 2.40 -4.92
CA ARG A 47 6.68 0.99 -5.00
C ARG A 47 7.34 0.57 -3.71
N THR A 48 6.80 -0.46 -3.08
CA THR A 48 7.32 -1.00 -1.83
C THR A 48 7.41 -2.51 -1.95
N GLY A 49 8.57 -3.06 -1.62
CA GLY A 49 8.80 -4.49 -1.48
C GLY A 49 9.27 -4.80 -0.07
N ASN A 50 8.73 -5.83 0.54
CA ASN A 50 9.15 -6.31 1.85
C ASN A 50 9.21 -7.82 1.87
N ILE A 51 10.15 -8.34 2.67
CA ILE A 51 10.24 -9.76 3.03
C ILE A 51 10.21 -9.81 4.54
N SER A 52 9.39 -10.67 5.09
CA SER A 52 9.39 -10.99 6.50
C SER A 52 9.47 -12.50 6.69
N SER A 53 10.37 -12.94 7.55
CA SER A 53 10.57 -14.34 7.89
C SER A 53 10.38 -14.52 9.38
N MET A 54 9.74 -15.59 9.77
CA MET A 54 9.50 -15.97 11.15
C MET A 54 9.80 -17.45 11.33
N TYR A 55 10.54 -17.77 12.35
CA TYR A 55 10.73 -19.12 12.84
C TYR A 55 10.20 -19.20 14.28
N GLN A 56 9.50 -20.25 14.61
CA GLN A 56 8.90 -20.45 15.92
C GLN A 56 9.13 -21.88 16.41
N GLU A 57 9.58 -22.00 17.63
CA GLU A 57 9.65 -23.25 18.38
C GLU A 57 8.59 -23.24 19.47
N GLN A 58 7.78 -24.26 19.52
CA GLN A 58 6.73 -24.43 20.51
C GLN A 58 6.96 -25.71 21.30
N TYR A 59 7.23 -25.56 22.58
CA TYR A 59 7.46 -26.66 23.51
C TYR A 59 6.13 -27.08 24.13
N LEU A 60 5.68 -28.29 23.84
CA LEU A 60 4.44 -28.87 24.32
C LEU A 60 4.71 -30.13 25.12
N THR A 61 3.80 -30.49 26.02
CA THR A 61 3.90 -31.72 26.81
C THR A 61 3.84 -32.99 25.95
N ALA A 62 3.19 -32.92 24.79
CA ALA A 62 3.03 -34.03 23.84
C ALA A 62 4.15 -34.13 22.80
N GLY A 63 5.08 -33.19 22.75
CA GLY A 63 6.17 -33.11 21.78
C GLY A 63 6.35 -31.68 21.28
N ASN A 64 7.58 -31.36 20.91
CA ASN A 64 7.89 -30.03 20.39
C ASN A 64 7.39 -29.88 18.94
N GLN A 65 6.97 -28.68 18.58
CA GLN A 65 6.61 -28.32 17.22
C GLN A 65 7.45 -27.15 16.75
N TYR A 66 7.87 -27.23 15.51
CA TYR A 66 8.68 -26.22 14.84
C TYR A 66 7.95 -25.72 13.63
N SER A 67 7.91 -24.41 13.44
CA SER A 67 7.25 -23.81 12.27
C SER A 67 8.06 -22.66 11.74
N ALA A 68 8.05 -22.52 10.43
CA ALA A 68 8.64 -21.40 9.73
C ALA A 68 7.63 -20.79 8.79
N SER A 69 7.69 -19.49 8.62
CA SER A 69 6.93 -18.79 7.62
C SER A 69 7.77 -17.69 6.99
N THR A 70 7.60 -17.48 5.70
CA THR A 70 8.09 -16.29 5.00
C THR A 70 6.97 -15.66 4.20
N ASN A 71 6.97 -14.35 4.19
CA ASN A 71 6.01 -13.57 3.41
C ASN A 71 6.77 -12.50 2.63
N GLU A 72 6.68 -12.58 1.31
CA GLU A 72 7.19 -11.57 0.40
C GLU A 72 6.01 -10.77 -0.16
N GLY A 73 6.02 -9.46 0.07
CA GLY A 73 5.01 -8.54 -0.41
C GLY A 73 5.59 -7.50 -1.37
N ASN A 74 4.93 -7.29 -2.51
CA ASN A 74 5.25 -6.23 -3.45
C ASN A 74 4.00 -5.39 -3.70
N SER A 75 4.10 -4.09 -3.44
CA SER A 75 3.03 -3.14 -3.68
C SER A 75 3.50 -2.07 -4.67
N LYS A 76 2.68 -1.79 -5.66
CA LYS A 76 2.89 -0.71 -6.62
C LYS A 76 1.61 0.10 -6.74
N SER A 77 1.68 1.36 -6.38
CA SER A 77 0.58 2.31 -6.55
C SER A 77 1.04 3.51 -7.37
N ARG A 78 0.14 4.02 -8.16
CA ARG A 78 0.29 5.28 -8.87
C ARG A 78 -0.92 6.12 -8.55
N SER A 79 -0.76 7.42 -8.46
CA SER A 79 -1.90 8.33 -8.37
C SER A 79 -1.66 9.55 -9.23
N PHE A 80 -2.66 9.90 -9.96
CA PHE A 80 -2.75 11.17 -10.66
C PHE A 80 -3.94 11.93 -10.10
N ASN A 81 -3.70 13.13 -9.62
CA ASN A 81 -4.72 14.02 -9.11
C ASN A 81 -4.63 15.34 -9.86
N SER A 82 -5.76 15.85 -10.29
CA SER A 82 -5.87 17.15 -10.94
C SER A 82 -7.06 17.89 -10.35
N ASN A 83 -6.87 19.16 -10.10
CA ASN A 83 -7.94 20.05 -9.65
C ASN A 83 -7.88 21.36 -10.43
N ILE A 84 -9.02 21.86 -10.84
CA ILE A 84 -9.19 23.11 -11.57
C ILE A 84 -10.20 23.96 -10.83
N MET A 85 -9.82 25.18 -10.50
CA MET A 85 -10.70 26.19 -9.91
C MET A 85 -10.78 27.40 -10.80
N GLY A 86 -11.98 27.89 -11.02
CA GLY A 86 -12.18 29.12 -11.74
C GLY A 86 -13.08 30.09 -10.99
N SER A 87 -12.82 31.36 -11.19
CA SER A 87 -13.64 32.45 -10.69
C SER A 87 -13.89 33.45 -11.82
N TRP A 88 -15.13 33.71 -12.07
CA TRP A 88 -15.58 34.64 -13.11
C TRP A 88 -16.45 35.75 -12.52
N GLU A 89 -16.00 36.97 -12.64
CA GLU A 89 -16.73 38.16 -12.25
C GLU A 89 -17.56 38.64 -13.46
N VAL A 90 -18.82 38.20 -13.53
CA VAL A 90 -19.74 38.49 -14.64
C VAL A 90 -20.05 39.99 -14.68
N ASP A 91 -20.38 40.56 -13.53
CA ASP A 91 -20.59 41.95 -13.29
C ASP A 91 -20.13 42.36 -11.88
N LYS A 92 -20.28 43.63 -11.48
CA LYS A 92 -19.87 44.16 -10.18
C LYS A 92 -20.56 43.49 -8.97
N ARG A 93 -21.65 42.75 -9.20
CA ARG A 93 -22.46 42.10 -8.15
C ARG A 93 -22.50 40.60 -8.26
N THR A 94 -22.17 40.02 -9.41
CA THR A 94 -22.32 38.60 -9.69
C THR A 94 -20.96 37.98 -9.94
N ARG A 95 -20.66 36.94 -9.17
CA ARG A 95 -19.44 36.12 -9.30
C ARG A 95 -19.81 34.63 -9.38
N ILE A 96 -19.28 33.96 -10.36
CA ILE A 96 -19.41 32.51 -10.54
C ILE A 96 -18.10 31.86 -10.12
N HIS A 97 -18.17 30.84 -9.30
CA HIS A 97 -17.06 29.97 -8.95
C HIS A 97 -17.34 28.58 -9.46
N PHE A 98 -16.33 27.95 -10.01
CA PHE A 98 -16.39 26.53 -10.30
C PHE A 98 -15.13 25.84 -9.79
N ASN A 99 -15.29 24.58 -9.41
CA ASN A 99 -14.23 23.70 -8.98
C ASN A 99 -14.48 22.33 -9.60
N GLY A 100 -13.45 21.75 -10.20
CA GLY A 100 -13.50 20.43 -10.76
C GLY A 100 -12.26 19.65 -10.39
N GLY A 101 -12.41 18.39 -10.05
CA GLY A 101 -11.32 17.52 -9.74
C GLY A 101 -11.44 16.15 -10.41
N PHE A 102 -10.30 15.60 -10.73
CA PHE A 102 -10.13 14.26 -11.26
C PHE A 102 -9.02 13.55 -10.49
N SER A 103 -9.29 12.32 -10.10
CA SER A 103 -8.30 11.44 -9.48
C SER A 103 -8.34 10.07 -10.14
N PHE A 104 -7.16 9.55 -10.45
CA PHE A 104 -6.94 8.23 -11.03
C PHE A 104 -5.87 7.52 -10.22
N SER A 105 -6.18 6.34 -9.67
CA SER A 105 -5.29 5.63 -8.75
C SER A 105 -5.32 4.12 -9.00
N PRO A 106 -4.52 3.60 -9.94
CA PRO A 106 -4.30 2.17 -10.06
C PRO A 106 -3.33 1.67 -8.97
N ASN A 107 -3.64 0.49 -8.46
CA ASN A 107 -2.78 -0.23 -7.53
C ASN A 107 -2.61 -1.69 -7.93
N ARG A 108 -1.49 -2.28 -7.54
CA ARG A 108 -1.21 -3.70 -7.70
C ARG A 108 -0.46 -4.18 -6.47
N ASN A 109 -0.98 -5.22 -5.86
CA ASN A 109 -0.35 -5.88 -4.72
C ASN A 109 -0.12 -7.35 -5.08
N GLU A 110 1.07 -7.83 -4.80
CA GLU A 110 1.46 -9.22 -4.95
C GLU A 110 2.02 -9.69 -3.61
N SER A 111 1.62 -10.88 -3.19
CA SER A 111 2.09 -11.51 -1.96
C SER A 111 2.37 -12.97 -2.23
N ASN A 112 3.53 -13.43 -1.78
CA ASN A 112 3.89 -14.83 -1.74
C ASN A 112 4.17 -15.22 -0.29
N SER A 113 3.38 -16.13 0.24
CA SER A 113 3.50 -16.63 1.61
C SER A 113 3.82 -18.12 1.57
N GLN A 114 4.91 -18.50 2.22
CA GLN A 114 5.31 -19.89 2.41
C GLN A 114 5.30 -20.21 3.89
N ASN A 115 4.77 -21.36 4.23
CA ASN A 115 4.73 -21.87 5.61
C ASN A 115 5.20 -23.33 5.60
N ALA A 116 5.94 -23.70 6.63
CA ALA A 116 6.39 -25.05 6.84
C ALA A 116 6.30 -25.42 8.32
N SER A 117 6.05 -26.69 8.62
CA SER A 117 6.08 -27.26 9.95
C SER A 117 6.98 -28.50 9.98
N PHE A 118 7.61 -28.72 11.12
CA PHE A 118 8.61 -29.76 11.31
C PHE A 118 8.43 -30.43 12.68
N ASP A 119 8.74 -31.73 12.75
CA ASP A 119 8.74 -32.51 13.99
C ASP A 119 10.03 -32.36 14.80
N ALA A 120 11.12 -31.92 14.14
CA ALA A 120 12.39 -31.63 14.78
C ALA A 120 13.00 -30.34 14.23
N PRO A 121 13.92 -29.69 14.93
CA PRO A 121 14.54 -28.46 14.46
C PRO A 121 15.27 -28.69 13.13
N PRO A 122 14.96 -27.90 12.09
CA PRO A 122 15.68 -27.99 10.83
C PRO A 122 17.12 -27.50 10.99
N ASN A 123 18.10 -28.28 10.51
CA ASN A 123 19.51 -27.95 10.58
C ASN A 123 19.93 -27.00 9.45
N VAL A 124 19.25 -25.87 9.34
CA VAL A 124 19.49 -24.82 8.33
C VAL A 124 19.33 -23.45 8.98
N ASN A 125 19.91 -22.43 8.36
CA ASN A 125 19.71 -21.06 8.82
C ASN A 125 18.23 -20.65 8.72
N HIS A 126 17.67 -20.07 9.77
CA HIS A 126 16.27 -19.64 9.83
C HIS A 126 15.91 -18.56 8.79
N GLU A 127 16.89 -17.75 8.36
CA GLU A 127 16.69 -16.70 7.37
C GLU A 127 16.59 -17.25 5.95
N SER A 128 17.31 -18.33 5.62
CA SER A 128 17.35 -18.98 4.31
C SER A 128 16.57 -20.29 4.27
N LEU A 129 15.75 -20.58 5.27
CA LEU A 129 15.11 -21.89 5.47
C LEU A 129 14.29 -22.35 4.24
N PHE A 130 13.61 -21.42 3.58
CA PHE A 130 12.81 -21.76 2.38
C PHE A 130 13.66 -21.86 1.11
N ASP A 131 14.79 -21.20 1.04
CA ASP A 131 15.75 -21.32 -0.07
C ASP A 131 16.47 -22.66 0.01
N ASP A 132 16.81 -23.09 1.24
CA ASP A 132 17.50 -24.35 1.53
C ASP A 132 16.54 -25.50 1.86
N PHE A 133 15.22 -25.33 1.62
CA PHE A 133 14.20 -26.28 2.07
C PHE A 133 14.43 -27.69 1.56
N GLU A 134 14.92 -27.88 0.34
CA GLU A 134 15.19 -29.20 -0.23
C GLU A 134 16.36 -29.93 0.46
N SER A 135 17.26 -29.19 1.13
CA SER A 135 18.36 -29.77 1.89
C SER A 135 17.94 -30.34 3.26
N ILE A 136 16.75 -29.96 3.74
CA ILE A 136 16.19 -30.45 5.00
C ILE A 136 15.79 -31.92 4.86
N SER A 137 16.12 -32.75 5.85
CA SER A 137 15.75 -34.18 5.86
C SER A 137 14.23 -34.36 5.71
N GLN A 138 13.83 -35.29 4.87
CA GLN A 138 12.40 -35.60 4.66
C GLN A 138 11.73 -36.15 5.93
N ASP A 139 12.49 -36.83 6.77
CA ASP A 139 11.99 -37.47 8.01
C ASP A 139 11.44 -36.46 9.02
N ILE A 140 11.87 -35.20 8.96
CA ILE A 140 11.42 -34.15 9.87
C ILE A 140 10.40 -33.18 9.25
N LYS A 141 10.18 -33.25 7.94
CA LYS A 141 9.20 -32.40 7.22
C LYS A 141 7.78 -32.94 7.43
N VAL A 142 6.92 -32.15 8.04
CA VAL A 142 5.51 -32.54 8.26
C VAL A 142 4.63 -31.93 7.20
N ASN A 143 4.75 -30.64 6.95
CA ASN A 143 3.88 -29.92 6.01
C ASN A 143 4.61 -28.72 5.42
N ARG A 144 4.27 -28.41 4.16
CA ARG A 144 4.63 -27.15 3.49
C ARG A 144 3.42 -26.64 2.73
N SER A 145 3.17 -25.35 2.83
CA SER A 145 2.17 -24.68 2.02
C SER A 145 2.76 -23.42 1.40
N GLU A 146 2.36 -23.15 0.18
CA GLU A 146 2.68 -21.92 -0.53
C GLU A 146 1.38 -21.28 -1.02
N ASN A 147 1.21 -20.01 -0.75
CA ASN A 147 0.07 -19.24 -1.20
C ASN A 147 0.55 -17.97 -1.92
N ARG A 148 0.15 -17.84 -3.18
CA ARG A 148 0.40 -16.67 -3.99
C ARG A 148 -0.89 -15.92 -4.21
N SER A 149 -0.86 -14.63 -3.89
CA SER A 149 -1.99 -13.73 -4.08
C SER A 149 -1.56 -12.55 -4.93
N ARG A 150 -2.42 -12.17 -5.87
CA ARG A 150 -2.27 -10.96 -6.67
C ARG A 150 -3.60 -10.23 -6.68
N SER A 151 -3.56 -8.96 -6.33
CA SER A 151 -4.71 -8.06 -6.37
C SER A 151 -4.37 -6.84 -7.20
N GLU A 152 -5.24 -6.51 -8.12
CA GLU A 152 -5.15 -5.30 -8.93
C GLU A 152 -6.45 -4.51 -8.76
N GLY A 153 -6.32 -3.22 -8.56
CA GLY A 153 -7.46 -2.32 -8.39
C GLY A 153 -7.21 -0.99 -9.07
N GLN A 154 -8.29 -0.32 -9.39
CA GLN A 154 -8.26 1.02 -9.94
C GLN A 154 -9.38 1.83 -9.33
N SER A 155 -9.07 3.03 -8.87
CA SER A 155 -10.06 3.98 -8.38
C SER A 155 -10.05 5.22 -9.26
N ASN A 156 -11.23 5.61 -9.73
CA ASN A 156 -11.45 6.84 -10.46
C ASN A 156 -12.44 7.69 -9.69
N ARG A 157 -12.12 8.96 -9.50
CA ARG A 157 -13.00 9.90 -8.81
C ARG A 157 -13.12 11.19 -9.63
N TYR A 158 -14.33 11.66 -9.79
CA TYR A 158 -14.66 12.92 -10.42
C TYR A 158 -15.51 13.72 -9.47
N ASN A 159 -15.23 14.99 -9.33
CA ASN A 159 -16.04 15.92 -8.56
C ASN A 159 -16.13 17.26 -9.29
N TRP A 160 -17.33 17.83 -9.31
CA TRP A 160 -17.58 19.14 -9.89
C TRP A 160 -18.50 19.91 -8.97
N MET A 161 -18.20 21.18 -8.80
CA MET A 161 -19.01 22.10 -8.03
C MET A 161 -19.03 23.44 -8.74
N MET A 162 -20.22 24.04 -8.82
CA MET A 162 -20.40 25.40 -9.32
C MET A 162 -21.24 26.18 -8.34
N GLY A 163 -20.83 27.39 -8.04
CA GLY A 163 -21.52 28.32 -7.16
C GLY A 163 -21.67 29.69 -7.80
N ILE A 164 -22.81 30.33 -7.57
CA ILE A 164 -23.09 31.68 -8.00
C ILE A 164 -23.28 32.51 -6.73
N MET A 165 -22.51 33.59 -6.62
CA MET A 165 -22.61 34.58 -5.55
C MET A 165 -23.12 35.87 -6.14
N ARG A 166 -24.23 36.40 -5.61
CA ARG A 166 -24.79 37.68 -6.00
C ARG A 166 -24.97 38.59 -4.78
N ARG A 167 -24.41 39.79 -4.83
CA ARG A 167 -24.70 40.81 -3.84
C ARG A 167 -26.07 41.43 -4.08
N LEU A 168 -26.94 41.27 -3.10
CA LEU A 168 -28.21 42.02 -3.08
C LEU A 168 -27.95 43.43 -2.59
N ASN A 169 -28.72 44.40 -3.11
CA ASN A 169 -28.62 45.77 -2.58
C ASN A 169 -29.08 45.78 -1.12
N GLU A 170 -28.25 46.33 -0.23
CA GLU A 170 -28.75 46.89 1.01
C GLU A 170 -29.63 48.09 0.64
N LYS A 171 -30.89 48.06 1.09
CA LYS A 171 -31.79 49.22 0.98
C LYS A 171 -31.34 50.31 1.96
#